data_e7e2ebffe907a3f3aff773b50961d16a
#
_entry.id   e7e2ebffe907a3f3aff773b50961d16a
#
_cell.length_a   1.000
_cell.length_b   1.000
_cell.length_c   1.000
_cell.angle_alpha   90.00
_cell.angle_beta   90.00
_cell.angle_gamma   90.00
#
_symmetry.space_group_name_H-M   'P 1'
#
loop_
_entity.id
_entity.type
_entity.pdbx_description
1 polymer ?
#
loop_
_entity_poly.entity_id
_entity_poly.type
_entity_poly.pdbx_seq_one_letter_code
_entity_poly.pdbx_strand_id
1 'polypeptide(L)'
;MRKKIVSAVLTAAMAASMLTACQSSKPAAETAAAATTATETTAGTTAATTAAETTTTAAETEAVEETYKIGIVTPTLTVSEDEFRAAAEMVQKYPDLVVHKTLPENFATDKEGCISVVTSLADDPEMKYIIFDNGMEGIIPAFQTIREKRPDIVTMVSCNDDPKLLNEYVDIAISTDWNRRGETIPTKAHNMGAKTFIHYSFPTHMASESKSVRRDIMKDTCEKLGMEFVEITTPDPQTGNGRAAMLQFLQEDIPRQIEKYGPDTNIFGTNCPMYDVILDEAFEKKFIVAEQCCPTPTQAYPTVLNLEITEEDLGDYDKINSMITEKAAEAGMTGRLSGWAMPSSVYIPKFKIELAKHMHENNLKPEDVLSKEFLDNFSKEYMPTAADFAIAGEGLDHYYMLILEDVYY
;
A
#
# COMPACT_ATOMS: atom_id res chain seq x y z
N MET A 1 -5.85 -63.44 -22.90
CA MET A 1 -5.71 -64.26 -21.67
C MET A 1 -5.61 -63.31 -20.52
N ARG A 2 -6.71 -63.04 -19.86
CA ARG A 2 -7.10 -63.43 -18.51
C ARG A 2 -5.92 -63.48 -17.52
N LYS A 3 -5.92 -62.52 -16.55
CA LYS A 3 -6.37 -62.75 -15.19
C LYS A 3 -6.50 -61.43 -14.41
N LYS A 4 -7.70 -61.26 -13.89
CA LYS A 4 -8.14 -60.44 -12.75
C LYS A 4 -7.54 -61.04 -11.47
N ILE A 5 -7.57 -60.27 -10.40
CA ILE A 5 -7.85 -60.61 -8.98
C ILE A 5 -7.19 -59.46 -8.14
N VAL A 6 -7.73 -58.81 -7.18
CA VAL A 6 -8.96 -58.71 -6.36
C VAL A 6 -8.57 -57.72 -5.21
N SER A 7 -9.52 -56.95 -4.84
CA SER A 7 -9.69 -56.09 -3.65
C SER A 7 -9.12 -56.61 -2.34
N ALA A 8 -8.73 -55.69 -1.49
CA ALA A 8 -9.03 -55.79 -0.05
C ALA A 8 -9.22 -54.38 0.56
N VAL A 9 -10.42 -54.13 0.93
CA VAL A 9 -10.92 -53.08 1.83
C VAL A 9 -10.44 -53.42 3.25
N LEU A 10 -9.92 -52.45 3.99
CA LEU A 10 -9.89 -52.50 5.42
C LEU A 10 -10.32 -51.15 6.01
N THR A 11 -11.58 -51.11 6.37
CA THR A 11 -12.22 -50.16 7.27
C THR A 11 -11.86 -50.55 8.70
N ALA A 12 -11.40 -49.59 9.49
CA ALA A 12 -11.56 -49.67 10.95
C ALA A 12 -11.73 -48.26 11.52
N ALA A 13 -12.95 -48.05 11.97
CA ALA A 13 -13.38 -46.95 12.83
C ALA A 13 -13.00 -47.26 14.28
N MET A 14 -12.78 -46.22 15.07
CA MET A 14 -13.09 -46.08 16.51
C MET A 14 -12.76 -44.60 16.83
N ALA A 15 -13.75 -43.77 17.03
CA ALA A 15 -14.67 -43.58 18.15
C ALA A 15 -13.98 -43.05 19.43
N ALA A 16 -14.18 -41.79 19.66
CA ALA A 16 -14.76 -41.10 20.82
C ALA A 16 -14.22 -41.41 22.22
N SER A 17 -13.81 -40.37 22.89
CA SER A 17 -14.01 -40.11 24.32
C SER A 17 -13.93 -38.59 24.51
N MET A 18 -14.94 -37.94 24.65
CA MET A 18 -15.84 -37.48 25.71
C MET A 18 -15.10 -37.00 26.98
N LEU A 19 -15.28 -35.70 27.22
CA LEU A 19 -15.71 -35.01 28.43
C LEU A 19 -14.99 -35.30 29.73
N THR A 20 -14.40 -34.24 30.30
CA THR A 20 -14.78 -33.88 31.67
C THR A 20 -14.61 -32.36 31.87
N ALA A 21 -15.70 -31.76 32.24
CA ALA A 21 -15.82 -30.43 32.82
C ALA A 21 -15.48 -30.51 34.32
N CYS A 22 -15.00 -29.37 34.85
CA CYS A 22 -15.28 -28.89 36.21
C CYS A 22 -14.58 -27.55 36.31
N GLN A 23 -15.31 -26.47 36.30
CA GLN A 23 -15.98 -25.79 37.40
C GLN A 23 -15.02 -24.97 38.27
N SER A 24 -15.15 -23.69 38.12
CA SER A 24 -15.45 -22.63 39.08
C SER A 24 -14.56 -22.49 40.33
N SER A 25 -14.04 -21.30 40.48
CA SER A 25 -14.29 -20.53 41.72
C SER A 25 -13.85 -19.05 41.55
N LYS A 26 -14.86 -18.17 41.59
CA LYS A 26 -14.74 -16.85 42.19
C LYS A 26 -14.80 -17.00 43.70
N PRO A 27 -14.18 -16.15 44.48
CA PRO A 27 -14.93 -15.24 45.34
C PRO A 27 -14.35 -13.82 45.25
N ALA A 28 -15.22 -12.85 45.15
CA ALA A 28 -15.98 -12.14 46.15
C ALA A 28 -15.19 -10.99 46.79
N ALA A 29 -15.79 -9.86 46.62
CA ALA A 29 -15.45 -8.53 47.10
C ALA A 29 -15.24 -8.45 48.59
N GLU A 30 -14.41 -7.52 48.99
CA GLU A 30 -14.61 -6.86 50.29
C GLU A 30 -14.35 -5.36 50.21
N THR A 31 -15.39 -4.69 50.61
CA THR A 31 -15.62 -3.29 50.76
C THR A 31 -14.91 -2.80 52.03
N ALA A 32 -14.26 -1.64 51.98
CA ALA A 32 -14.14 -0.80 53.17
C ALA A 32 -14.13 0.66 52.80
N ALA A 33 -15.18 1.30 53.21
CA ALA A 33 -15.38 2.75 53.27
C ALA A 33 -14.86 3.29 54.59
N ALA A 34 -14.37 4.53 54.56
CA ALA A 34 -14.46 5.52 55.64
C ALA A 34 -13.66 6.73 55.19
N ALA A 35 -14.22 7.80 54.95
CA ALA A 35 -14.94 8.81 55.69
C ALA A 35 -14.06 10.02 56.04
N THR A 36 -14.44 11.14 55.46
CA THR A 36 -14.60 12.49 55.97
C THR A 36 -13.46 13.13 56.79
N THR A 37 -13.04 14.33 56.36
CA THR A 37 -13.31 15.54 57.19
C THR A 37 -13.12 16.81 56.37
N ALA A 38 -14.18 17.60 56.32
CA ALA A 38 -14.20 18.98 55.91
C ALA A 38 -13.72 19.88 57.07
N THR A 39 -13.06 20.97 56.76
CA THR A 39 -12.98 22.10 57.69
C THR A 39 -13.03 23.39 56.84
N GLU A 40 -14.12 24.07 56.97
CA GLU A 40 -14.32 25.49 56.64
C GLU A 40 -13.57 26.35 57.70
N THR A 41 -13.03 27.49 57.26
CA THR A 41 -13.02 28.69 58.09
C THR A 41 -12.76 29.93 57.24
N THR A 42 -13.80 30.65 57.02
CA THR A 42 -14.17 32.09 57.08
C THR A 42 -13.08 33.17 56.98
N ALA A 43 -13.30 34.04 56.03
CA ALA A 43 -13.50 35.52 56.03
C ALA A 43 -12.43 36.45 56.65
N GLY A 44 -12.07 37.43 55.88
CA GLY A 44 -11.41 38.66 56.30
C GLY A 44 -11.39 39.72 55.21
N THR A 45 -12.41 40.59 55.22
CA THR A 45 -12.56 41.75 54.36
C THR A 45 -11.58 42.84 54.75
N THR A 46 -10.89 43.49 53.83
CA THR A 46 -10.56 44.93 53.95
C THR A 46 -10.37 45.50 52.53
N ALA A 47 -11.19 46.53 52.28
CA ALA A 47 -11.11 47.38 51.10
C ALA A 47 -10.02 48.45 51.26
N ALA A 48 -9.29 48.71 50.17
CA ALA A 48 -8.58 49.95 49.96
C ALA A 48 -8.60 50.32 48.47
N THR A 49 -9.30 51.37 48.19
CA THR A 49 -9.41 52.07 46.91
C THR A 49 -8.12 52.86 46.66
N THR A 50 -7.54 52.75 45.46
CA THR A 50 -6.77 53.85 44.86
C THR A 50 -6.64 53.65 43.32
N ALA A 51 -7.18 54.65 42.66
CA ALA A 51 -6.86 55.31 41.38
C ALA A 51 -6.35 54.46 40.17
N ALA A 52 -7.07 54.68 39.10
CA ALA A 52 -6.83 54.25 37.71
C ALA A 52 -5.51 54.77 37.14
N GLU A 53 -4.80 53.86 36.49
CA GLU A 53 -3.97 54.16 35.35
C GLU A 53 -4.36 53.22 34.22
N THR A 54 -4.89 53.77 33.15
CA THR A 54 -5.29 53.07 31.93
C THR A 54 -4.03 52.78 31.13
N THR A 55 -3.47 51.61 31.31
CA THR A 55 -2.49 51.08 30.39
C THR A 55 -3.23 50.14 29.43
N THR A 56 -3.41 50.58 28.20
CA THR A 56 -3.92 49.75 27.10
C THR A 56 -2.85 48.71 26.76
N THR A 57 -2.94 47.59 27.44
CA THR A 57 -2.19 46.37 27.01
C THR A 57 -2.97 45.81 25.85
N ALA A 58 -2.39 45.86 24.66
CA ALA A 58 -2.84 45.05 23.53
C ALA A 58 -2.83 43.60 24.01
N ALA A 59 -3.99 42.98 24.10
CA ALA A 59 -4.10 41.56 24.25
C ALA A 59 -3.51 40.95 22.98
N GLU A 60 -2.30 40.41 23.03
CA GLU A 60 -1.87 39.36 22.13
C GLU A 60 -2.89 38.26 22.33
N THR A 61 -3.77 38.12 21.35
CA THR A 61 -4.59 36.93 21.21
C THR A 61 -3.59 35.87 20.81
N GLU A 62 -3.10 35.05 21.74
CA GLU A 62 -2.50 33.77 21.44
C GLU A 62 -3.54 33.06 20.56
N ALA A 63 -3.20 32.85 19.29
CA ALA A 63 -3.99 32.00 18.44
C ALA A 63 -3.95 30.63 19.14
N VAL A 64 -5.09 30.20 19.67
CA VAL A 64 -5.27 28.80 20.09
C VAL A 64 -5.05 28.01 18.81
N GLU A 65 -3.92 27.31 18.69
CA GLU A 65 -3.73 26.34 17.63
C GLU A 65 -4.90 25.37 17.71
N GLU A 66 -5.75 25.41 16.70
CA GLU A 66 -6.91 24.52 16.63
C GLU A 66 -6.38 23.10 16.51
N THR A 67 -6.56 22.28 17.54
CA THR A 67 -6.16 20.88 17.52
C THR A 67 -6.93 20.14 16.42
N TYR A 68 -6.22 19.38 15.60
CA TYR A 68 -6.84 18.60 14.52
C TYR A 68 -6.27 17.20 14.46
N LYS A 69 -6.99 16.28 13.80
CA LYS A 69 -6.58 14.90 13.60
C LYS A 69 -6.72 14.45 12.14
N ILE A 70 -5.86 13.52 11.79
CA ILE A 70 -5.84 12.81 10.51
C ILE A 70 -6.14 11.34 10.81
N GLY A 71 -7.30 10.86 10.36
CA GLY A 71 -7.66 9.45 10.46
C GLY A 71 -7.18 8.68 9.23
N ILE A 72 -6.56 7.53 9.42
CA ILE A 72 -6.24 6.61 8.34
C ILE A 72 -6.82 5.24 8.60
N VAL A 73 -7.41 4.63 7.57
CA VAL A 73 -7.94 3.26 7.60
C VAL A 73 -7.18 2.41 6.60
N THR A 74 -6.61 1.30 7.08
CA THR A 74 -5.90 0.30 6.27
C THR A 74 -6.46 -1.10 6.53
N PRO A 75 -6.13 -2.12 5.72
CA PRO A 75 -6.29 -3.51 6.12
C PRO A 75 -5.51 -3.83 7.40
N THR A 76 -5.76 -5.00 7.98
CA THR A 76 -4.96 -5.51 9.10
C THR A 76 -3.55 -5.92 8.65
N LEU A 77 -2.62 -6.04 9.58
CA LEU A 77 -1.25 -6.49 9.32
C LEU A 77 -1.20 -7.83 8.56
N THR A 78 -2.12 -8.75 8.86
CA THR A 78 -2.18 -10.06 8.22
C THR A 78 -2.69 -10.04 6.80
N VAL A 79 -3.45 -9.01 6.43
CA VAL A 79 -4.04 -8.84 5.09
C VAL A 79 -3.15 -8.02 4.18
N SER A 80 -2.62 -6.92 4.67
CA SER A 80 -1.72 -6.03 3.92
C SER A 80 -0.70 -5.38 4.86
N GLU A 81 0.47 -5.99 4.94
CA GLU A 81 1.54 -5.58 5.85
C GLU A 81 2.06 -4.17 5.54
N ASP A 82 2.23 -3.83 4.27
CA ASP A 82 2.81 -2.57 3.83
C ASP A 82 1.98 -1.35 4.27
N GLU A 83 0.69 -1.33 3.94
CA GLU A 83 -0.20 -0.23 4.31
C GLU A 83 -0.35 -0.10 5.82
N PHE A 84 -0.46 -1.27 6.52
CA PHE A 84 -0.57 -1.28 7.98
C PHE A 84 0.67 -0.69 8.64
N ARG A 85 1.88 -1.15 8.24
CA ARG A 85 3.13 -0.64 8.79
C ARG A 85 3.36 0.82 8.45
N ALA A 86 3.06 1.24 7.23
CA ALA A 86 3.15 2.64 6.82
C ALA A 86 2.29 3.54 7.72
N ALA A 87 1.04 3.16 7.97
CA ALA A 87 0.17 3.90 8.88
C ALA A 87 0.67 3.88 10.33
N ALA A 88 1.16 2.72 10.83
CA ALA A 88 1.70 2.59 12.18
C ALA A 88 2.96 3.45 12.39
N GLU A 89 3.85 3.54 11.41
CA GLU A 89 5.01 4.43 11.44
C GLU A 89 4.60 5.90 11.50
N MET A 90 3.56 6.29 10.76
CA MET A 90 3.04 7.66 10.79
C MET A 90 2.38 8.00 12.14
N VAL A 91 1.73 7.03 12.80
CA VAL A 91 1.27 7.20 14.19
C VAL A 91 2.45 7.39 15.14
N GLN A 92 3.56 6.66 14.96
CA GLN A 92 4.76 6.87 15.78
C GLN A 92 5.41 8.23 15.53
N LYS A 93 5.42 8.69 14.28
CA LYS A 93 5.97 10.00 13.88
C LYS A 93 5.11 11.16 14.39
N TYR A 94 3.79 10.99 14.41
CA TYR A 94 2.82 12.01 14.78
C TYR A 94 1.76 11.46 15.76
N PRO A 95 2.16 11.12 17.02
CA PRO A 95 1.31 10.35 17.95
C PRO A 95 0.02 11.06 18.39
N ASP A 96 0.04 12.41 18.43
CA ASP A 96 -1.11 13.21 18.82
C ASP A 96 -2.00 13.64 17.63
N LEU A 97 -1.51 13.42 16.40
CA LEU A 97 -2.13 13.89 15.18
C LEU A 97 -2.80 12.75 14.38
N VAL A 98 -2.14 11.61 14.26
CA VAL A 98 -2.57 10.51 13.37
C VAL A 98 -3.30 9.43 14.14
N VAL A 99 -4.53 9.11 13.71
CA VAL A 99 -5.36 8.03 14.26
C VAL A 99 -5.47 6.91 13.23
N HIS A 100 -4.95 5.72 13.56
CA HIS A 100 -5.03 4.55 12.68
C HIS A 100 -6.12 3.60 13.13
N LYS A 101 -7.00 3.21 12.20
CA LYS A 101 -7.98 2.12 12.36
C LYS A 101 -7.78 1.07 11.26
N THR A 102 -8.13 -0.16 11.57
CA THR A 102 -8.06 -1.26 10.60
C THR A 102 -9.44 -1.70 10.14
N LEU A 103 -9.53 -2.12 8.89
CA LEU A 103 -10.69 -2.82 8.35
C LEU A 103 -10.90 -4.18 9.05
N PRO A 104 -12.12 -4.73 9.02
CA PRO A 104 -12.34 -6.14 9.37
C PRO A 104 -11.45 -7.06 8.52
N GLU A 105 -10.96 -8.18 9.07
CA GLU A 105 -10.13 -9.13 8.29
C GLU A 105 -10.87 -9.70 7.06
N ASN A 106 -12.20 -9.85 7.16
CA ASN A 106 -13.06 -10.30 6.07
C ASN A 106 -13.63 -9.14 5.23
N PHE A 107 -12.95 -8.02 5.15
CA PHE A 107 -13.42 -6.77 4.51
C PHE A 107 -13.96 -6.97 3.08
N ALA A 108 -13.44 -7.93 2.33
CA ALA A 108 -13.93 -8.23 0.99
C ALA A 108 -15.41 -8.61 0.94
N THR A 109 -15.94 -9.15 2.03
CA THR A 109 -17.34 -9.59 2.17
C THR A 109 -18.14 -8.80 3.20
N ASP A 110 -17.49 -8.08 4.11
CA ASP A 110 -18.12 -7.27 5.17
C ASP A 110 -18.10 -5.77 4.82
N LYS A 111 -18.87 -5.40 3.82
CA LYS A 111 -18.95 -4.00 3.35
C LYS A 111 -19.50 -3.05 4.42
N GLU A 112 -20.49 -3.49 5.18
CA GLU A 112 -21.10 -2.69 6.26
C GLU A 112 -20.11 -2.43 7.40
N GLY A 113 -19.32 -3.43 7.78
CA GLY A 113 -18.24 -3.28 8.74
C GLY A 113 -17.20 -2.26 8.28
N CYS A 114 -16.81 -2.32 7.00
CA CYS A 114 -15.88 -1.34 6.41
C CYS A 114 -16.43 0.09 6.43
N ILE A 115 -17.68 0.28 6.00
CA ILE A 115 -18.35 1.58 6.04
C ILE A 115 -18.40 2.11 7.47
N SER A 116 -18.75 1.25 8.44
CA SER A 116 -18.82 1.62 9.86
C SER A 116 -17.45 2.08 10.40
N VAL A 117 -16.37 1.38 10.08
CA VAL A 117 -15.01 1.76 10.52
C VAL A 117 -14.65 3.14 9.98
N VAL A 118 -14.82 3.38 8.66
CA VAL A 118 -14.48 4.66 8.03
C VAL A 118 -15.32 5.80 8.59
N THR A 119 -16.64 5.64 8.68
CA THR A 119 -17.55 6.69 9.18
C THR A 119 -17.34 6.98 10.65
N SER A 120 -16.92 6.00 11.46
CA SER A 120 -16.65 6.20 12.89
C SER A 120 -15.48 7.13 13.20
N LEU A 121 -14.63 7.45 12.23
CA LEU A 121 -13.60 8.49 12.38
C LEU A 121 -14.22 9.89 12.41
N ALA A 122 -15.31 10.09 11.68
CA ALA A 122 -16.00 11.38 11.63
C ALA A 122 -16.76 11.73 12.93
N ASP A 123 -16.86 10.79 13.88
CA ASP A 123 -17.47 11.06 15.20
C ASP A 123 -16.53 11.90 16.11
N ASP A 124 -15.23 11.90 15.85
CA ASP A 124 -14.26 12.75 16.56
C ASP A 124 -14.40 14.21 16.06
N PRO A 125 -14.71 15.19 16.93
CA PRO A 125 -14.86 16.58 16.51
C PRO A 125 -13.56 17.23 16.00
N GLU A 126 -12.39 16.72 16.41
CA GLU A 126 -11.08 17.19 15.96
C GLU A 126 -10.69 16.62 14.61
N MET A 127 -11.39 15.59 14.10
CA MET A 127 -11.09 14.97 12.80
C MET A 127 -11.30 15.97 11.67
N LYS A 128 -10.26 16.23 10.87
CA LYS A 128 -10.29 17.13 9.70
C LYS A 128 -9.94 16.40 8.39
N TYR A 129 -9.26 15.26 8.47
CA TYR A 129 -8.87 14.46 7.30
C TYR A 129 -9.18 12.98 7.55
N ILE A 130 -9.79 12.31 6.59
CA ILE A 130 -10.00 10.86 6.61
C ILE A 130 -9.39 10.25 5.37
N ILE A 131 -8.42 9.38 5.58
CA ILE A 131 -7.66 8.66 4.56
C ILE A 131 -8.08 7.20 4.55
N PHE A 132 -8.40 6.68 3.37
CA PHE A 132 -8.73 5.28 3.17
C PHE A 132 -7.75 4.65 2.17
N ASP A 133 -6.98 3.67 2.63
CA ASP A 133 -6.06 2.92 1.79
C ASP A 133 -6.51 1.48 1.59
N ASN A 134 -6.22 0.97 0.41
CA ASN A 134 -6.70 -0.29 -0.14
C ASN A 134 -8.14 -0.19 -0.63
N GLY A 135 -8.31 0.40 -1.82
CA GLY A 135 -9.60 0.57 -2.46
C GLY A 135 -10.37 -0.72 -2.64
N MET A 136 -11.63 -0.68 -2.28
CA MET A 136 -12.55 -1.79 -2.37
C MET A 136 -13.88 -1.35 -2.97
N GLU A 137 -14.49 -2.24 -3.72
CA GLU A 137 -15.83 -2.02 -4.23
C GLU A 137 -16.83 -1.80 -3.08
N GLY A 138 -17.71 -0.81 -3.23
CA GLY A 138 -18.81 -0.55 -2.30
C GLY A 138 -18.48 0.35 -1.11
N ILE A 139 -17.31 1.03 -1.09
CA ILE A 139 -16.95 1.96 0.01
C ILE A 139 -17.58 3.36 -0.15
N ILE A 140 -18.06 3.72 -1.33
CA ILE A 140 -18.62 5.05 -1.62
C ILE A 140 -19.67 5.53 -0.62
N PRO A 141 -20.61 4.69 -0.11
CA PRO A 141 -21.59 5.13 0.90
C PRO A 141 -20.96 5.69 2.18
N ALA A 142 -19.73 5.30 2.54
CA ALA A 142 -19.03 5.91 3.68
C ALA A 142 -18.72 7.38 3.42
N PHE A 143 -18.21 7.71 2.23
CA PHE A 143 -17.87 9.09 1.85
C PHE A 143 -19.11 9.96 1.66
N GLN A 144 -20.19 9.41 1.10
CA GLN A 144 -21.48 10.10 1.05
C GLN A 144 -21.94 10.48 2.47
N THR A 145 -21.89 9.53 3.40
CA THR A 145 -22.29 9.75 4.81
C THR A 145 -21.40 10.80 5.49
N ILE A 146 -20.08 10.78 5.25
CA ILE A 146 -19.16 11.76 5.80
C ILE A 146 -19.48 13.15 5.24
N ARG A 147 -19.63 13.28 3.93
CA ARG A 147 -19.95 14.55 3.27
C ARG A 147 -21.26 15.16 3.77
N GLU A 148 -22.28 14.33 4.04
CA GLU A 148 -23.56 14.79 4.59
C GLU A 148 -23.46 15.28 6.05
N LYS A 149 -22.73 14.57 6.89
CA LYS A 149 -22.65 14.84 8.34
C LYS A 149 -21.53 15.79 8.73
N ARG A 150 -20.40 15.70 8.05
CA ARG A 150 -19.17 16.44 8.36
C ARG A 150 -18.52 16.96 7.06
N PRO A 151 -19.17 17.94 6.38
CA PRO A 151 -18.65 18.53 5.15
C PRO A 151 -17.34 19.31 5.35
N ASP A 152 -16.92 19.50 6.60
CA ASP A 152 -15.64 20.10 6.99
C ASP A 152 -14.46 19.12 6.95
N ILE A 153 -14.72 17.82 6.76
CA ILE A 153 -13.69 16.79 6.67
C ILE A 153 -13.26 16.59 5.21
N VAL A 154 -11.96 16.68 4.95
CA VAL A 154 -11.36 16.31 3.65
C VAL A 154 -11.15 14.81 3.59
N THR A 155 -11.62 14.18 2.52
CA THR A 155 -11.54 12.75 2.30
C THR A 155 -10.50 12.42 1.24
N MET A 156 -9.61 11.45 1.53
CA MET A 156 -8.55 11.00 0.62
C MET A 156 -8.61 9.47 0.44
N VAL A 157 -8.56 8.99 -0.79
CA VAL A 157 -8.74 7.55 -1.09
C VAL A 157 -7.65 7.01 -2.00
N SER A 158 -7.31 5.74 -1.83
CA SER A 158 -6.55 4.93 -2.81
C SER A 158 -7.46 3.80 -3.30
N CYS A 159 -8.20 4.03 -4.36
CA CYS A 159 -9.16 3.08 -4.89
C CYS A 159 -9.12 3.11 -6.43
N ASN A 160 -9.15 1.95 -7.06
CA ASN A 160 -9.22 1.82 -8.51
C ASN A 160 -10.61 1.45 -9.01
N ASP A 161 -11.57 1.26 -8.10
CA ASP A 161 -12.95 0.93 -8.43
C ASP A 161 -13.73 2.21 -8.69
N ASP A 162 -14.54 2.19 -9.74
CA ASP A 162 -15.43 3.27 -10.16
C ASP A 162 -14.81 4.70 -10.04
N PRO A 163 -13.87 5.06 -10.93
CA PRO A 163 -13.20 6.36 -10.88
C PRO A 163 -14.15 7.56 -10.90
N LYS A 164 -15.32 7.42 -11.54
CA LYS A 164 -16.31 8.51 -11.65
C LYS A 164 -16.99 8.77 -10.30
N LEU A 165 -17.41 7.70 -9.61
CA LEU A 165 -18.00 7.84 -8.28
C LEU A 165 -16.97 8.34 -7.27
N LEU A 166 -15.71 7.88 -7.34
CA LEU A 166 -14.65 8.44 -6.52
C LEU A 166 -14.48 9.94 -6.77
N ASN A 167 -14.40 10.36 -8.02
CA ASN A 167 -14.27 11.78 -8.38
C ASN A 167 -15.47 12.63 -7.92
N GLU A 168 -16.65 12.04 -7.79
CA GLU A 168 -17.86 12.75 -7.32
C GLU A 168 -17.92 12.89 -5.80
N TYR A 169 -17.52 11.85 -5.05
CA TYR A 169 -17.76 11.79 -3.59
C TYR A 169 -16.51 11.89 -2.73
N VAL A 170 -15.33 11.91 -3.31
CA VAL A 170 -14.04 12.01 -2.60
C VAL A 170 -13.33 13.29 -3.01
N ASP A 171 -12.68 13.95 -2.06
CA ASP A 171 -12.01 15.23 -2.34
C ASP A 171 -10.67 15.01 -3.05
N ILE A 172 -9.91 13.96 -2.69
CA ILE A 172 -8.63 13.61 -3.28
C ILE A 172 -8.53 12.09 -3.46
N ALA A 173 -8.35 11.61 -4.69
CA ALA A 173 -8.05 10.21 -4.97
C ALA A 173 -6.64 10.08 -5.55
N ILE A 174 -5.82 9.19 -4.95
CA ILE A 174 -4.45 8.94 -5.40
C ILE A 174 -4.22 7.43 -5.46
N SER A 175 -3.84 6.91 -6.62
CA SER A 175 -3.58 5.49 -6.85
C SER A 175 -2.35 5.27 -7.72
N THR A 176 -1.86 4.04 -7.76
CA THR A 176 -0.79 3.65 -8.68
C THR A 176 -1.30 3.57 -10.11
N ASP A 177 -0.53 4.12 -11.05
CA ASP A 177 -0.87 4.08 -12.49
C ASP A 177 -0.42 2.75 -13.13
N TRP A 178 -1.25 1.74 -12.96
CA TRP A 178 -0.96 0.41 -13.50
C TRP A 178 -0.95 0.37 -15.03
N ASN A 179 -1.72 1.22 -15.72
CA ASN A 179 -1.84 1.22 -17.17
C ASN A 179 -0.66 1.94 -17.83
N ARG A 180 -0.26 3.10 -17.31
CA ARG A 180 0.91 3.85 -17.82
C ARG A 180 2.20 3.05 -17.70
N ARG A 181 2.29 2.10 -16.75
CA ARG A 181 3.38 1.13 -16.66
C ARG A 181 3.49 0.22 -17.90
N GLY A 182 2.45 0.12 -18.71
CA GLY A 182 2.51 -0.51 -20.04
C GLY A 182 3.45 0.19 -21.00
N GLU A 183 3.69 1.51 -20.81
CA GLU A 183 4.63 2.30 -21.59
C GLU A 183 5.99 2.41 -20.89
N THR A 184 6.00 2.69 -19.58
CA THR A 184 7.24 2.98 -18.86
C THR A 184 8.13 1.77 -18.70
N ILE A 185 7.58 0.56 -18.48
CA ILE A 185 8.40 -0.66 -18.31
C ILE A 185 9.15 -1.03 -19.61
N PRO A 186 8.51 -1.14 -20.79
CA PRO A 186 9.25 -1.41 -22.03
C PRO A 186 10.24 -0.31 -22.39
N THR A 187 9.90 0.96 -22.14
CA THR A 187 10.80 2.09 -22.38
C THR A 187 12.04 1.98 -21.50
N LYS A 188 11.87 1.65 -20.23
CA LYS A 188 12.96 1.39 -19.30
C LYS A 188 13.81 0.21 -19.75
N ALA A 189 13.19 -0.92 -20.11
CA ALA A 189 13.89 -2.09 -20.62
C ALA A 189 14.73 -1.77 -21.87
N HIS A 190 14.17 -1.00 -22.80
CA HIS A 190 14.89 -0.54 -23.99
C HIS A 190 16.10 0.32 -23.62
N ASN A 191 15.94 1.26 -22.70
CA ASN A 191 17.03 2.14 -22.24
C ASN A 191 18.14 1.35 -21.51
N MET A 192 17.79 0.22 -20.87
CA MET A 192 18.73 -0.74 -20.26
C MET A 192 19.38 -1.66 -21.29
N GLY A 193 19.02 -1.57 -22.57
CA GLY A 193 19.62 -2.30 -23.68
C GLY A 193 18.87 -3.54 -24.14
N ALA A 194 17.62 -3.73 -23.72
CA ALA A 194 16.80 -4.84 -24.17
C ALA A 194 16.48 -4.74 -25.67
N LYS A 195 16.56 -5.87 -26.37
CA LYS A 195 16.15 -6.06 -27.76
C LYS A 195 14.88 -6.90 -27.87
N THR A 196 14.65 -7.72 -26.85
CA THR A 196 13.46 -8.59 -26.73
C THR A 196 12.81 -8.33 -25.39
N PHE A 197 11.48 -8.30 -25.40
CA PHE A 197 10.65 -8.16 -24.19
C PHE A 197 9.75 -9.40 -24.07
N ILE A 198 9.98 -10.23 -23.08
CA ILE A 198 9.17 -11.41 -22.80
C ILE A 198 8.17 -11.11 -21.71
N HIS A 199 6.88 -11.32 -22.02
CA HIS A 199 5.76 -11.13 -21.12
C HIS A 199 5.19 -12.51 -20.71
N TYR A 200 5.43 -12.91 -19.47
CA TYR A 200 4.82 -14.10 -18.86
C TYR A 200 3.52 -13.76 -18.16
N SER A 201 2.46 -14.44 -18.52
CA SER A 201 1.14 -14.29 -17.90
C SER A 201 0.36 -15.61 -17.95
N PHE A 202 -0.88 -15.59 -17.45
CA PHE A 202 -1.77 -16.75 -17.41
C PHE A 202 -3.23 -16.34 -17.67
N PRO A 203 -4.13 -17.30 -18.04
CA PRO A 203 -5.48 -16.99 -18.51
C PRO A 203 -6.30 -16.09 -17.59
N THR A 204 -6.30 -16.33 -16.26
CA THR A 204 -7.08 -15.52 -15.31
C THR A 204 -6.61 -14.07 -15.26
N HIS A 205 -5.29 -13.82 -15.39
CA HIS A 205 -4.78 -12.44 -15.47
C HIS A 205 -5.13 -11.78 -16.80
N MET A 206 -5.07 -12.51 -17.92
CA MET A 206 -5.41 -11.96 -19.22
C MET A 206 -6.91 -11.74 -19.43
N ALA A 207 -7.75 -12.36 -18.60
CA ALA A 207 -9.18 -12.06 -18.52
C ALA A 207 -9.50 -10.78 -17.75
N SER A 208 -8.56 -10.25 -16.95
CA SER A 208 -8.71 -8.97 -16.25
C SER A 208 -8.41 -7.82 -17.21
N GLU A 209 -9.35 -6.90 -17.38
CA GLU A 209 -9.25 -5.76 -18.31
C GLU A 209 -7.99 -4.91 -18.03
N SER A 210 -7.74 -4.53 -16.79
CA SER A 210 -6.57 -3.71 -16.44
C SER A 210 -5.23 -4.36 -16.80
N LYS A 211 -5.13 -5.69 -16.71
CA LYS A 211 -3.91 -6.43 -17.04
C LYS A 211 -3.76 -6.66 -18.55
N SER A 212 -4.87 -6.95 -19.25
CA SER A 212 -4.84 -7.10 -20.71
C SER A 212 -4.59 -5.76 -21.42
N VAL A 213 -5.18 -4.68 -20.96
CA VAL A 213 -4.92 -3.32 -21.49
C VAL A 213 -3.44 -2.96 -21.28
N ARG A 214 -2.89 -3.18 -20.09
CA ARG A 214 -1.45 -2.94 -19.84
C ARG A 214 -0.55 -3.77 -20.76
N ARG A 215 -0.86 -5.07 -20.98
CA ARG A 215 -0.15 -5.94 -21.90
C ARG A 215 -0.18 -5.38 -23.33
N ASP A 216 -1.33 -4.91 -23.80
CA ASP A 216 -1.49 -4.34 -25.14
C ASP A 216 -0.64 -3.07 -25.30
N ILE A 217 -0.65 -2.18 -24.30
CA ILE A 217 0.22 -1.00 -24.27
C ILE A 217 1.70 -1.40 -24.30
N MET A 218 2.11 -2.44 -23.53
CA MET A 218 3.48 -2.95 -23.55
C MET A 218 3.90 -3.41 -24.95
N LYS A 219 3.03 -4.15 -25.62
CA LYS A 219 3.26 -4.66 -26.99
C LYS A 219 3.42 -3.52 -27.97
N ASP A 220 2.50 -2.56 -27.98
CA ASP A 220 2.55 -1.39 -28.86
C ASP A 220 3.80 -0.54 -28.60
N THR A 221 4.21 -0.43 -27.33
CA THR A 221 5.43 0.31 -26.95
C THR A 221 6.68 -0.42 -27.44
N CYS A 222 6.75 -1.74 -27.28
CA CYS A 222 7.86 -2.53 -27.83
C CYS A 222 7.97 -2.37 -29.34
N GLU A 223 6.85 -2.42 -30.07
CA GLU A 223 6.85 -2.22 -31.52
C GLU A 223 7.38 -0.84 -31.92
N LYS A 224 6.94 0.23 -31.24
CA LYS A 224 7.43 1.60 -31.45
C LYS A 224 8.94 1.75 -31.18
N LEU A 225 9.46 1.00 -30.21
CA LEU A 225 10.88 1.03 -29.84
C LEU A 225 11.73 0.04 -30.65
N GLY A 226 11.13 -0.76 -31.53
CA GLY A 226 11.85 -1.76 -32.34
C GLY A 226 12.29 -2.98 -31.55
N MET A 227 11.66 -3.27 -30.40
CA MET A 227 11.89 -4.48 -29.61
C MET A 227 10.94 -5.61 -30.06
N GLU A 228 11.45 -6.85 -30.05
CA GLU A 228 10.58 -8.02 -30.23
C GLU A 228 9.76 -8.27 -28.96
N PHE A 229 8.41 -8.29 -29.09
CA PHE A 229 7.51 -8.63 -27.99
C PHE A 229 7.13 -10.11 -28.06
N VAL A 230 7.40 -10.86 -27.00
CA VAL A 230 7.11 -12.29 -26.90
C VAL A 230 6.13 -12.52 -25.75
N GLU A 231 4.97 -13.06 -26.06
CA GLU A 231 3.95 -13.39 -25.07
C GLU A 231 3.96 -14.90 -24.77
N ILE A 232 4.09 -15.26 -23.49
CA ILE A 232 4.14 -16.66 -23.07
C ILE A 232 3.09 -16.89 -21.97
N THR A 233 2.25 -17.89 -22.22
CA THR A 233 1.23 -18.32 -21.26
C THR A 233 1.78 -19.40 -20.34
N THR A 234 1.79 -19.13 -19.04
CA THR A 234 2.15 -20.11 -17.99
C THR A 234 0.93 -20.89 -17.54
N PRO A 235 1.11 -22.02 -16.82
CA PRO A 235 0.05 -22.62 -16.02
C PRO A 235 -0.57 -21.58 -15.07
N ASP A 236 -1.88 -21.61 -14.92
CA ASP A 236 -2.61 -20.65 -14.07
C ASP A 236 -2.46 -21.04 -12.59
N PRO A 237 -1.88 -20.17 -11.73
CA PRO A 237 -1.66 -20.46 -10.32
C PRO A 237 -2.97 -20.58 -9.51
N GLN A 238 -4.09 -20.14 -10.06
CA GLN A 238 -5.41 -20.23 -9.42
C GLN A 238 -6.16 -21.52 -9.77
N THR A 239 -5.61 -22.33 -10.68
CA THR A 239 -6.23 -23.59 -11.15
C THR A 239 -5.24 -24.76 -11.15
N GLY A 240 -5.75 -25.99 -11.17
CA GLY A 240 -4.93 -27.20 -11.28
C GLY A 240 -3.91 -27.37 -10.17
N ASN A 241 -2.62 -27.54 -10.54
CA ASN A 241 -1.50 -27.66 -9.60
C ASN A 241 -1.03 -26.31 -9.05
N GLY A 242 -1.73 -25.22 -9.41
CA GLY A 242 -1.55 -23.91 -8.85
C GLY A 242 -0.14 -23.31 -9.03
N ARG A 243 0.31 -22.59 -8.00
CA ARG A 243 1.60 -21.89 -7.99
C ARG A 243 2.80 -22.79 -8.36
N ALA A 244 2.82 -24.04 -7.87
CA ALA A 244 3.95 -24.92 -8.10
C ALA A 244 4.16 -25.23 -9.60
N ALA A 245 3.07 -25.48 -10.35
CA ALA A 245 3.16 -25.74 -11.80
C ALA A 245 3.64 -24.50 -12.58
N MET A 246 3.21 -23.31 -12.17
CA MET A 246 3.68 -22.05 -12.78
C MET A 246 5.19 -21.84 -12.54
N LEU A 247 5.66 -22.03 -11.32
CA LEU A 247 7.08 -21.85 -10.99
C LEU A 247 7.95 -22.88 -11.71
N GLN A 248 7.53 -24.16 -11.75
CA GLN A 248 8.24 -25.20 -12.50
C GLN A 248 8.32 -24.85 -13.99
N PHE A 249 7.22 -24.37 -14.59
CA PHE A 249 7.21 -23.95 -15.98
C PHE A 249 8.24 -22.85 -16.24
N LEU A 250 8.31 -21.83 -15.38
CA LEU A 250 9.28 -20.73 -15.51
C LEU A 250 10.72 -21.22 -15.41
N GLN A 251 11.03 -22.10 -14.44
CA GLN A 251 12.36 -22.71 -14.29
C GLN A 251 12.80 -23.50 -15.54
N GLU A 252 11.86 -24.12 -16.25
CA GLU A 252 12.16 -24.87 -17.47
C GLU A 252 12.19 -23.99 -18.72
N ASP A 253 11.36 -22.94 -18.78
CA ASP A 253 11.18 -22.13 -19.99
C ASP A 253 12.14 -20.94 -20.08
N ILE A 254 12.41 -20.21 -18.97
CA ILE A 254 13.30 -19.04 -19.00
C ILE A 254 14.68 -19.39 -19.59
N PRO A 255 15.37 -20.46 -19.18
CA PRO A 255 16.64 -20.83 -19.79
C PRO A 255 16.56 -21.02 -21.31
N ARG A 256 15.49 -21.67 -21.82
CA ARG A 256 15.25 -21.86 -23.26
C ARG A 256 15.04 -20.54 -24.00
N GLN A 257 14.31 -19.62 -23.39
CA GLN A 257 14.08 -18.30 -24.00
C GLN A 257 15.38 -17.48 -24.05
N ILE A 258 16.18 -17.52 -23.00
CA ILE A 258 17.47 -16.79 -22.97
C ILE A 258 18.50 -17.45 -23.91
N GLU A 259 18.49 -18.77 -24.10
CA GLU A 259 19.29 -19.43 -25.13
C GLU A 259 18.90 -18.95 -26.54
N LYS A 260 17.61 -18.72 -26.78
CA LYS A 260 17.08 -18.28 -28.09
C LYS A 260 17.35 -16.79 -28.35
N TYR A 261 17.07 -15.92 -27.38
CA TYR A 261 17.05 -14.46 -27.57
C TYR A 261 18.29 -13.73 -27.02
N GLY A 262 19.07 -14.41 -26.20
CA GLY A 262 20.26 -13.86 -25.57
C GLY A 262 19.97 -13.02 -24.31
N PRO A 263 21.04 -12.52 -23.64
CA PRO A 263 20.90 -11.79 -22.39
C PRO A 263 20.35 -10.35 -22.55
N ASP A 264 20.32 -9.80 -23.79
CA ASP A 264 19.68 -8.50 -24.06
C ASP A 264 18.15 -8.67 -24.16
N THR A 265 17.59 -9.47 -23.28
CA THR A 265 16.16 -9.76 -23.13
C THR A 265 15.68 -9.23 -21.81
N ASN A 266 14.56 -8.49 -21.81
CA ASN A 266 13.83 -8.17 -20.60
C ASN A 266 12.76 -9.23 -20.35
N ILE A 267 12.63 -9.68 -19.10
CA ILE A 267 11.54 -10.56 -18.69
C ILE A 267 10.63 -9.83 -17.72
N PHE A 268 9.32 -9.83 -18.02
CA PHE A 268 8.27 -9.33 -17.15
C PHE A 268 7.24 -10.42 -16.87
N GLY A 269 6.97 -10.67 -15.59
CA GLY A 269 5.94 -11.59 -15.12
C GLY A 269 4.75 -10.83 -14.50
N THR A 270 3.53 -11.25 -14.77
CA THR A 270 2.33 -10.55 -14.27
C THR A 270 1.92 -10.91 -12.84
N ASN A 271 2.67 -11.78 -12.16
CA ASN A 271 2.35 -12.25 -10.81
C ASN A 271 3.59 -12.20 -9.91
N CYS A 272 3.42 -11.72 -8.68
CA CYS A 272 4.53 -11.53 -7.74
C CYS A 272 5.36 -12.81 -7.49
N PRO A 273 4.76 -13.99 -7.26
CA PRO A 273 5.52 -15.23 -7.08
C PRO A 273 6.42 -15.64 -8.25
N MET A 274 6.20 -15.13 -9.45
CA MET A 274 7.08 -15.43 -10.60
C MET A 274 8.50 -14.89 -10.38
N TYR A 275 8.64 -13.83 -9.59
CA TYR A 275 9.93 -13.15 -9.39
C TYR A 275 10.91 -13.92 -8.52
N ASP A 276 10.45 -14.90 -7.75
CA ASP A 276 11.34 -15.84 -7.06
C ASP A 276 12.22 -16.60 -8.08
N VAL A 277 11.64 -16.97 -9.23
CA VAL A 277 12.34 -17.65 -10.32
C VAL A 277 12.97 -16.68 -11.32
N ILE A 278 12.24 -15.61 -11.70
CA ILE A 278 12.73 -14.64 -12.70
C ILE A 278 14.04 -13.99 -12.22
N LEU A 279 14.13 -13.58 -10.96
CA LEU A 279 15.33 -12.96 -10.43
C LEU A 279 16.47 -13.99 -10.25
N ASP A 280 16.19 -15.20 -9.76
CA ASP A 280 17.18 -16.26 -9.63
C ASP A 280 17.82 -16.54 -10.99
N GLU A 281 17.04 -16.79 -12.03
CA GLU A 281 17.50 -16.99 -13.39
C GLU A 281 18.18 -15.73 -13.99
N ALA A 282 17.72 -14.52 -13.63
CA ALA A 282 18.37 -13.29 -14.08
C ALA A 282 19.80 -13.18 -13.54
N PHE A 283 20.02 -13.52 -12.29
CA PHE A 283 21.37 -13.55 -11.71
C PHE A 283 22.25 -14.64 -12.31
N GLU A 284 21.68 -15.74 -12.78
CA GLU A 284 22.43 -16.80 -13.46
C GLU A 284 22.71 -16.48 -14.93
N LYS A 285 21.68 -16.06 -15.70
CA LYS A 285 21.73 -15.90 -17.16
C LYS A 285 22.04 -14.48 -17.62
N LYS A 286 22.06 -13.50 -16.69
CA LYS A 286 22.43 -12.10 -16.94
C LYS A 286 21.47 -11.34 -17.88
N PHE A 287 20.19 -11.66 -17.88
CA PHE A 287 19.19 -10.89 -18.61
C PHE A 287 18.66 -9.69 -17.81
N ILE A 288 17.82 -8.88 -18.43
CA ILE A 288 17.31 -7.62 -17.87
C ILE A 288 15.98 -7.86 -17.15
N VAL A 289 15.82 -7.27 -15.96
CA VAL A 289 14.56 -7.14 -15.26
C VAL A 289 14.35 -5.65 -14.98
N ALA A 290 13.67 -4.97 -15.90
CA ALA A 290 13.46 -3.54 -15.81
C ALA A 290 12.51 -3.15 -14.69
N GLU A 291 11.53 -4.00 -14.38
CA GLU A 291 10.61 -3.76 -13.26
C GLU A 291 9.82 -5.02 -12.90
N GLN A 292 9.53 -5.18 -11.63
CA GLN A 292 8.67 -6.24 -11.13
C GLN A 292 7.18 -5.93 -11.35
N CYS A 293 6.30 -6.94 -11.20
CA CYS A 293 4.84 -6.76 -11.21
C CYS A 293 4.37 -5.75 -10.16
N CYS A 294 4.83 -5.92 -8.92
CA CYS A 294 4.68 -4.96 -7.83
C CYS A 294 6.09 -4.51 -7.43
N PRO A 295 6.61 -3.41 -8.00
CA PRO A 295 8.00 -3.05 -7.81
C PRO A 295 8.27 -2.66 -6.36
N THR A 296 9.18 -3.38 -5.75
CA THR A 296 9.62 -3.13 -4.37
C THR A 296 10.95 -3.84 -4.11
N PRO A 297 11.89 -3.23 -3.37
CA PRO A 297 13.13 -3.89 -3.01
C PRO A 297 12.93 -5.06 -2.03
N THR A 298 11.78 -5.17 -1.39
CA THR A 298 11.49 -6.22 -0.41
C THR A 298 10.90 -7.49 -1.03
N GLN A 299 10.49 -7.47 -2.30
CA GLN A 299 9.93 -8.64 -2.96
C GLN A 299 10.97 -9.45 -3.73
N ALA A 300 11.10 -10.71 -3.40
CA ALA A 300 12.01 -11.70 -4.00
C ALA A 300 13.51 -11.41 -3.84
N TYR A 301 13.97 -10.17 -3.98
CA TYR A 301 15.38 -9.79 -3.79
C TYR A 301 16.00 -10.30 -2.49
N PRO A 302 15.37 -10.11 -1.31
CA PRO A 302 15.95 -10.60 -0.06
C PRO A 302 16.21 -12.10 -0.05
N THR A 303 15.28 -12.88 -0.58
CA THR A 303 15.39 -14.34 -0.63
C THR A 303 16.41 -14.80 -1.68
N VAL A 304 16.32 -14.26 -2.90
CA VAL A 304 17.20 -14.65 -4.01
C VAL A 304 18.65 -14.27 -3.75
N LEU A 305 18.90 -13.11 -3.13
CA LEU A 305 20.24 -12.61 -2.85
C LEU A 305 20.75 -12.98 -1.45
N ASN A 306 19.94 -13.70 -0.65
CA ASN A 306 20.27 -14.03 0.75
C ASN A 306 20.65 -12.77 1.55
N LEU A 307 19.84 -11.71 1.44
CA LEU A 307 20.08 -10.49 2.19
C LEU A 307 19.76 -10.71 3.67
N GLU A 308 20.66 -10.28 4.55
CA GLU A 308 20.45 -10.32 5.99
C GLU A 308 19.69 -9.04 6.42
N ILE A 309 18.36 -9.07 6.28
CA ILE A 309 17.46 -7.99 6.71
C ILE A 309 16.96 -8.32 8.10
N THR A 310 17.26 -7.45 9.07
CA THR A 310 16.80 -7.56 10.47
C THR A 310 15.45 -6.85 10.64
N GLU A 311 14.81 -7.04 11.81
CA GLU A 311 13.58 -6.31 12.15
C GLU A 311 13.79 -4.78 12.18
N GLU A 312 15.02 -4.33 12.52
CA GLU A 312 15.39 -2.91 12.53
C GLU A 312 15.55 -2.33 11.13
N ASP A 313 15.76 -3.18 10.13
CA ASP A 313 15.91 -2.78 8.72
C ASP A 313 14.57 -2.70 7.97
N LEU A 314 13.49 -3.19 8.59
CA LEU A 314 12.16 -3.14 7.99
C LEU A 314 11.71 -1.69 7.85
N GLY A 315 11.48 -1.26 6.60
CA GLY A 315 11.13 0.13 6.27
C GLY A 315 12.32 1.01 5.89
N ASP A 316 13.57 0.59 6.14
CA ASP A 316 14.78 1.26 5.63
C ASP A 316 15.06 0.81 4.18
N TYR A 317 14.29 1.38 3.26
CA TYR A 317 14.39 1.03 1.84
C TYR A 317 15.71 1.46 1.23
N ASP A 318 16.34 2.54 1.70
CA ASP A 318 17.65 3.00 1.22
C ASP A 318 18.73 1.96 1.53
N LYS A 319 18.72 1.41 2.73
CA LYS A 319 19.62 0.32 3.12
C LYS A 319 19.39 -0.93 2.29
N ILE A 320 18.14 -1.34 2.12
CA ILE A 320 17.79 -2.54 1.33
C ILE A 320 18.20 -2.36 -0.14
N ASN A 321 17.93 -1.21 -0.75
CA ASN A 321 18.35 -0.89 -2.11
C ASN A 321 19.89 -0.90 -2.25
N SER A 322 20.61 -0.39 -1.26
CA SER A 322 22.08 -0.43 -1.23
C SER A 322 22.61 -1.86 -1.20
N MET A 323 22.01 -2.75 -0.37
CA MET A 323 22.37 -4.17 -0.31
C MET A 323 22.11 -4.88 -1.65
N ILE A 324 21.00 -4.58 -2.33
CA ILE A 324 20.69 -5.13 -3.66
C ILE A 324 21.72 -4.65 -4.68
N THR A 325 22.06 -3.36 -4.65
CA THR A 325 23.06 -2.75 -5.56
C THR A 325 24.43 -3.41 -5.42
N GLU A 326 24.88 -3.65 -4.19
CA GLU A 326 26.15 -4.35 -3.93
C GLU A 326 26.11 -5.77 -4.50
N LYS A 327 25.04 -6.52 -4.24
CA LYS A 327 24.89 -7.88 -4.77
C LYS A 327 24.76 -7.94 -6.29
N ALA A 328 24.08 -6.98 -6.89
CA ALA A 328 24.01 -6.83 -8.34
C ALA A 328 25.40 -6.56 -8.94
N ALA A 329 26.19 -5.69 -8.33
CA ALA A 329 27.56 -5.39 -8.76
C ALA A 329 28.48 -6.62 -8.62
N GLU A 330 28.47 -7.32 -7.47
CA GLU A 330 29.20 -8.57 -7.25
C GLU A 330 28.89 -9.63 -8.29
N ALA A 331 27.63 -9.70 -8.70
CA ALA A 331 27.15 -10.66 -9.70
C ALA A 331 27.34 -10.19 -11.16
N GLY A 332 27.85 -8.98 -11.41
CA GLY A 332 27.97 -8.42 -12.76
C GLY A 332 26.62 -8.11 -13.41
N MET A 333 25.63 -7.69 -12.60
CA MET A 333 24.27 -7.33 -13.02
C MET A 333 24.02 -5.82 -13.00
N THR A 334 25.03 -5.00 -12.72
CA THR A 334 24.91 -3.53 -12.69
C THR A 334 24.22 -3.02 -13.96
N GLY A 335 23.16 -2.24 -13.78
CA GLY A 335 22.36 -1.68 -14.86
C GLY A 335 21.46 -2.68 -15.61
N ARG A 336 21.34 -3.91 -15.11
CA ARG A 336 20.41 -4.93 -15.65
C ARG A 336 19.18 -5.17 -14.80
N LEU A 337 19.14 -4.56 -13.62
CA LEU A 337 18.02 -4.61 -12.68
C LEU A 337 17.54 -3.21 -12.37
N SER A 338 16.24 -3.04 -12.26
CA SER A 338 15.62 -1.79 -11.82
C SER A 338 14.27 -2.06 -11.14
N GLY A 339 13.78 -1.09 -10.42
CA GLY A 339 12.48 -1.11 -9.75
C GLY A 339 12.16 0.24 -9.17
N TRP A 340 11.27 0.28 -8.21
CA TRP A 340 10.99 1.48 -7.42
C TRP A 340 11.77 1.44 -6.11
N ALA A 341 12.13 2.62 -5.62
CA ALA A 341 12.89 2.74 -4.38
C ALA A 341 12.15 2.16 -3.16
N MET A 342 10.81 2.19 -3.19
CA MET A 342 9.94 1.64 -2.15
C MET A 342 8.60 1.18 -2.75
N PRO A 343 7.80 0.36 -2.04
CA PRO A 343 6.48 -0.03 -2.52
C PRO A 343 5.51 1.17 -2.55
N SER A 344 4.66 1.25 -3.58
CA SER A 344 3.58 2.25 -3.61
C SER A 344 2.57 2.08 -2.48
N SER A 345 2.38 0.85 -1.99
CA SER A 345 1.57 0.50 -0.83
C SER A 345 2.07 1.11 0.49
N VAL A 346 3.36 1.45 0.57
CA VAL A 346 3.94 2.21 1.69
C VAL A 346 3.96 3.70 1.38
N TYR A 347 4.29 4.06 0.15
CA TYR A 347 4.42 5.45 -0.27
C TYR A 347 3.11 6.22 -0.16
N ILE A 348 2.02 5.69 -0.72
CA ILE A 348 0.74 6.41 -0.85
C ILE A 348 0.11 6.74 0.51
N PRO A 349 0.04 5.84 1.51
CA PRO A 349 -0.41 6.19 2.85
C PRO A 349 0.38 7.34 3.48
N LYS A 350 1.70 7.24 3.44
CA LYS A 350 2.59 8.28 3.98
C LYS A 350 2.42 9.60 3.25
N PHE A 351 2.39 9.58 1.93
CA PHE A 351 2.17 10.77 1.09
C PHE A 351 0.88 11.50 1.46
N LYS A 352 -0.24 10.79 1.61
CA LYS A 352 -1.53 11.41 1.94
C LYS A 352 -1.55 11.98 3.35
N ILE A 353 -0.88 11.37 4.33
CA ILE A 353 -0.78 11.92 5.67
C ILE A 353 0.07 13.20 5.67
N GLU A 354 1.23 13.21 5.00
CA GLU A 354 2.05 14.41 4.86
C GLU A 354 1.31 15.52 4.10
N LEU A 355 0.58 15.17 3.03
CA LEU A 355 -0.23 16.11 2.27
C LEU A 355 -1.34 16.71 3.13
N ALA A 356 -2.08 15.90 3.89
CA ALA A 356 -3.13 16.35 4.80
C ALA A 356 -2.59 17.32 5.86
N LYS A 357 -1.43 16.97 6.45
CA LYS A 357 -0.72 17.84 7.40
C LYS A 357 -0.32 19.17 6.76
N HIS A 358 0.32 19.12 5.59
CA HIS A 358 0.74 20.31 4.85
C HIS A 358 -0.45 21.20 4.48
N MET A 359 -1.56 20.61 4.03
CA MET A 359 -2.78 21.34 3.71
C MET A 359 -3.32 22.07 4.93
N HIS A 360 -3.39 21.43 6.08
CA HIS A 360 -3.90 22.04 7.31
C HIS A 360 -3.00 23.20 7.78
N GLU A 361 -1.69 22.97 7.87
CA GLU A 361 -0.72 23.95 8.35
C GLU A 361 -0.63 25.19 7.45
N ASN A 362 -0.93 25.05 6.15
CA ASN A 362 -0.90 26.14 5.19
C ASN A 362 -2.30 26.63 4.78
N ASN A 363 -3.36 26.14 5.44
CA ASN A 363 -4.76 26.47 5.15
C ASN A 363 -5.14 26.31 3.67
N LEU A 364 -4.65 25.19 3.06
CA LEU A 364 -4.92 24.82 1.68
C LEU A 364 -6.17 23.96 1.58
N LYS A 365 -6.92 24.14 0.48
CA LYS A 365 -8.06 23.32 0.13
C LYS A 365 -7.70 22.27 -0.91
N PRO A 366 -8.55 21.24 -1.15
CA PRO A 366 -8.30 20.24 -2.17
C PRO A 366 -7.97 20.84 -3.55
N GLU A 367 -8.69 21.89 -3.97
CA GLU A 367 -8.46 22.57 -5.25
C GLU A 367 -7.09 23.24 -5.38
N ASP A 368 -6.43 23.60 -4.28
CA ASP A 368 -5.12 24.24 -4.28
C ASP A 368 -3.98 23.22 -4.52
N VAL A 369 -4.22 21.95 -4.22
CA VAL A 369 -3.20 20.88 -4.28
C VAL A 369 -3.41 19.91 -5.46
N LEU A 370 -4.59 19.91 -6.08
CA LEU A 370 -4.95 19.01 -7.16
C LEU A 370 -4.42 19.51 -8.51
N SER A 371 -3.10 19.52 -8.65
CA SER A 371 -2.43 19.71 -9.93
C SER A 371 -1.18 18.84 -10.00
N LYS A 372 -0.82 18.41 -11.23
CA LYS A 372 0.40 17.65 -11.44
C LYS A 372 1.62 18.37 -10.89
N GLU A 373 1.73 19.67 -11.16
CA GLU A 373 2.87 20.48 -10.72
C GLU A 373 3.00 20.51 -9.20
N PHE A 374 1.90 20.72 -8.49
CA PHE A 374 1.91 20.73 -7.04
C PHE A 374 2.29 19.35 -6.48
N LEU A 375 1.63 18.29 -6.94
CA LEU A 375 1.84 16.93 -6.43
C LEU A 375 3.27 16.42 -6.71
N ASP A 376 3.82 16.69 -7.90
CA ASP A 376 5.20 16.35 -8.25
C ASP A 376 6.21 17.10 -7.37
N ASN A 377 5.99 18.40 -7.14
CA ASN A 377 6.89 19.21 -6.30
C ASN A 377 6.79 18.80 -4.83
N PHE A 378 5.57 18.59 -4.34
CA PHE A 378 5.33 18.11 -2.97
C PHE A 378 6.02 16.76 -2.74
N SER A 379 5.93 15.83 -3.69
CA SER A 379 6.58 14.52 -3.56
C SER A 379 8.11 14.63 -3.45
N LYS A 380 8.72 15.54 -4.23
CA LYS A 380 10.19 15.77 -4.19
C LYS A 380 10.67 16.42 -2.89
N GLU A 381 9.82 17.23 -2.27
CA GLU A 381 10.19 18.00 -1.07
C GLU A 381 9.93 17.20 0.22
N TYR A 382 8.82 16.47 0.29
CA TYR A 382 8.34 15.87 1.54
C TYR A 382 8.46 14.35 1.61
N MET A 383 8.73 13.68 0.47
CA MET A 383 8.82 12.22 0.44
C MET A 383 10.25 11.73 0.18
N PRO A 384 10.60 10.52 0.66
CA PRO A 384 11.95 9.96 0.47
C PRO A 384 12.29 9.64 -0.99
N THR A 385 11.29 9.49 -1.85
CA THR A 385 11.45 9.30 -3.30
C THR A 385 10.40 10.12 -4.04
N ALA A 386 10.74 10.63 -5.22
CA ALA A 386 9.82 11.38 -6.05
C ALA A 386 8.77 10.47 -6.72
N ALA A 387 7.64 11.06 -7.06
CA ALA A 387 6.61 10.42 -7.87
C ALA A 387 6.24 11.32 -9.05
N ASP A 388 5.91 10.71 -10.18
CA ASP A 388 5.37 11.38 -11.37
C ASP A 388 3.87 11.17 -11.42
N PHE A 389 3.12 12.25 -11.16
CA PHE A 389 1.66 12.23 -11.12
C PHE A 389 1.04 12.52 -12.49
N ALA A 390 -0.11 11.91 -12.74
CA ALA A 390 -0.94 12.20 -13.89
C ALA A 390 -2.41 12.09 -13.49
N ILE A 391 -3.27 12.91 -14.13
CA ILE A 391 -4.71 12.79 -13.95
C ILE A 391 -5.19 11.43 -14.45
N ALA A 392 -6.11 10.81 -13.74
CA ALA A 392 -6.58 9.45 -14.05
C ALA A 392 -7.35 9.36 -15.38
N GLY A 393 -7.95 10.46 -15.82
CA GLY A 393 -8.69 10.54 -17.08
C GLY A 393 -9.39 11.88 -17.26
N GLU A 394 -9.96 12.10 -18.44
CA GLU A 394 -10.70 13.31 -18.73
C GLU A 394 -11.94 13.45 -17.83
N GLY A 395 -12.09 14.59 -17.17
CA GLY A 395 -13.19 14.88 -16.23
C GLY A 395 -13.05 14.20 -14.87
N LEU A 396 -11.86 13.68 -14.53
CA LEU A 396 -11.55 13.09 -13.21
C LEU A 396 -10.62 14.03 -12.42
N ASP A 397 -11.08 15.28 -12.20
CA ASP A 397 -10.24 16.36 -11.67
C ASP A 397 -9.76 16.15 -10.22
N HIS A 398 -10.41 15.26 -9.48
CA HIS A 398 -10.02 14.87 -8.11
C HIS A 398 -9.18 13.59 -8.05
N TYR A 399 -8.91 12.94 -9.20
CA TYR A 399 -8.26 11.64 -9.23
C TYR A 399 -6.94 11.67 -9.98
N TYR A 400 -5.84 11.48 -9.24
CA TYR A 400 -4.49 11.40 -9.74
C TYR A 400 -3.91 10.01 -9.58
N MET A 401 -3.12 9.58 -10.56
CA MET A 401 -2.36 8.34 -10.53
C MET A 401 -0.87 8.65 -10.53
N LEU A 402 -0.07 7.82 -9.87
CA LEU A 402 1.37 8.01 -9.77
C LEU A 402 2.18 6.80 -10.22
N ILE A 403 3.41 7.12 -10.66
CA ILE A 403 4.52 6.17 -10.82
C ILE A 403 5.67 6.71 -9.97
N LEU A 404 6.29 5.86 -9.14
CA LEU A 404 7.43 6.25 -8.35
C LEU A 404 8.70 6.34 -9.21
N GLU A 405 9.66 7.15 -8.75
CA GLU A 405 10.97 7.25 -9.37
C GLU A 405 11.69 5.91 -9.35
N ASP A 406 12.43 5.66 -10.42
CA ASP A 406 13.15 4.40 -10.61
C ASP A 406 14.46 4.37 -9.83
N VAL A 407 14.75 3.19 -9.30
CA VAL A 407 16.06 2.81 -8.78
C VAL A 407 16.69 1.81 -9.75
N TYR A 408 17.99 1.96 -10.04
CA TYR A 408 18.79 1.05 -10.87
C TYR A 408 19.85 0.41 -10.00
N TYR A 409 19.97 -0.90 -10.13
CA TYR A 409 20.93 -1.71 -9.38
C TYR A 409 22.15 -2.11 -10.19
#